data_f565be281141c30397fdcede2d4e8d76
#
_entry.id   f565be281141c30397fdcede2d4e8d76
#
_cell.length_a   1.000
_cell.length_b   1.000
_cell.length_c   1.000
_cell.angle_alpha   90.00
_cell.angle_beta   90.00
_cell.angle_gamma   90.00
#
_symmetry.space_group_name_H-M   'P 1'
#
loop_
_entity.id
_entity.type
_entity.pdbx_description
1 polymer ?
#
loop_
_entity_poly.entity_id
_entity_poly.type
_entity_poly.pdbx_seq_one_letter_code
_entity_poly.pdbx_strand_id
1 'polypeptide(L)'
;MVEADPKRIKAYEAGLAAEALVRDQLIAQGFEVLAERYKAKSGELDLIVSRGDLVCFVEVKTRSSVEEGLHSITQKAERRLAAAATQWMADVPEIAREISEFRFDVAVVTPDHQISLLENAFMTEG
;
A
#
# COMPACT_ATOMS: atom_id res chain seq x y z
N MET A 1 -8.70 12.95 -30.23
CA MET A 1 -8.89 12.12 -29.05
C MET A 1 -7.90 10.98 -29.09
N VAL A 2 -7.09 10.87 -28.07
CA VAL A 2 -6.07 9.81 -28.00
C VAL A 2 -6.68 8.59 -27.34
N GLU A 3 -6.66 7.46 -28.03
CA GLU A 3 -7.12 6.23 -27.46
C GLU A 3 -6.14 5.72 -26.40
N ALA A 4 -6.65 5.24 -25.28
CA ALA A 4 -5.82 4.67 -24.25
C ALA A 4 -5.18 3.37 -24.74
N ASP A 5 -3.88 3.17 -24.42
CA ASP A 5 -3.17 1.96 -24.75
C ASP A 5 -3.81 0.76 -24.04
N PRO A 6 -4.25 -0.29 -24.77
CA PRO A 6 -4.87 -1.48 -24.17
C PRO A 6 -3.98 -2.14 -23.10
N LYS A 7 -2.66 -2.11 -23.26
CA LYS A 7 -1.74 -2.68 -22.26
C LYS A 7 -1.77 -1.89 -20.95
N ARG A 8 -1.89 -0.56 -21.03
CA ARG A 8 -2.01 0.30 -19.84
C ARG A 8 -3.33 0.08 -19.14
N ILE A 9 -4.41 -0.09 -19.89
CA ILE A 9 -5.73 -0.38 -19.34
C ILE A 9 -5.71 -1.70 -18.57
N LYS A 10 -5.14 -2.76 -19.16
CA LYS A 10 -5.03 -4.06 -18.50
C LYS A 10 -4.17 -4.01 -17.25
N ALA A 11 -3.05 -3.28 -17.29
CA ALA A 11 -2.18 -3.13 -16.13
C ALA A 11 -2.89 -2.38 -15.00
N TYR A 12 -3.65 -1.34 -15.33
CA TYR A 12 -4.42 -0.58 -14.37
C TYR A 12 -5.51 -1.45 -13.72
N GLU A 13 -6.26 -2.20 -14.53
CA GLU A 13 -7.29 -3.10 -14.03
C GLU A 13 -6.71 -4.20 -13.15
N ALA A 14 -5.57 -4.76 -13.53
CA ALA A 14 -4.88 -5.77 -12.73
C ALA A 14 -4.42 -5.20 -11.39
N GLY A 15 -3.95 -3.96 -11.37
CA GLY A 15 -3.56 -3.27 -10.15
C GLY A 15 -4.75 -3.06 -9.22
N LEU A 16 -5.89 -2.62 -9.75
CA LEU A 16 -7.12 -2.46 -8.98
C LEU A 16 -7.61 -3.78 -8.40
N ALA A 17 -7.54 -4.86 -9.20
CA ALA A 17 -7.94 -6.18 -8.75
C ALA A 17 -7.03 -6.69 -7.63
N ALA A 18 -5.72 -6.46 -7.74
CA ALA A 18 -4.76 -6.84 -6.72
C ALA A 18 -4.99 -6.09 -5.41
N GLU A 19 -5.23 -4.77 -5.49
CA GLU A 19 -5.54 -3.97 -4.31
C GLU A 19 -6.79 -4.46 -3.61
N ALA A 20 -7.83 -4.83 -4.38
CA ALA A 20 -9.07 -5.37 -3.82
C ALA A 20 -8.84 -6.70 -3.10
N LEU A 21 -8.03 -7.60 -3.67
CA LEU A 21 -7.68 -8.87 -3.04
C LEU A 21 -6.97 -8.64 -1.71
N VAL A 22 -5.99 -7.75 -1.68
CA VAL A 22 -5.24 -7.42 -0.46
C VAL A 22 -6.16 -6.79 0.58
N ARG A 23 -6.99 -5.83 0.18
CA ARG A 23 -7.96 -5.19 1.06
C ARG A 23 -8.87 -6.23 1.72
N ASP A 24 -9.44 -7.13 0.93
CA ASP A 24 -10.38 -8.12 1.45
C ASP A 24 -9.69 -9.09 2.42
N GLN A 25 -8.45 -9.48 2.14
CA GLN A 25 -7.69 -10.31 3.06
C GLN A 25 -7.41 -9.60 4.39
N LEU A 26 -7.04 -8.32 4.33
CA LEU A 26 -6.78 -7.55 5.55
C LEU A 26 -8.04 -7.35 6.38
N ILE A 27 -9.18 -7.10 5.73
CA ILE A 27 -10.47 -7.02 6.41
C ILE A 27 -10.79 -8.33 7.11
N ALA A 28 -10.55 -9.46 6.44
CA ALA A 28 -10.77 -10.79 7.04
C ALA A 28 -9.86 -11.04 8.24
N GLN A 29 -8.71 -10.36 8.30
CA GLN A 29 -7.77 -10.45 9.43
C GLN A 29 -8.07 -9.43 10.54
N GLY A 30 -9.18 -8.71 10.45
CA GLY A 30 -9.61 -7.78 11.48
C GLY A 30 -9.14 -6.34 11.30
N PHE A 31 -8.57 -6.00 10.14
CA PHE A 31 -8.19 -4.63 9.86
C PHE A 31 -9.37 -3.81 9.36
N GLU A 32 -9.37 -2.53 9.70
CA GLU A 32 -10.31 -1.55 9.19
C GLU A 32 -9.60 -0.72 8.13
N VAL A 33 -10.26 -0.48 7.00
CA VAL A 33 -9.69 0.33 5.93
C VAL A 33 -9.94 1.81 6.23
N LEU A 34 -8.88 2.58 6.38
CA LEU A 34 -8.94 4.01 6.64
C LEU A 34 -8.91 4.82 5.36
N ALA A 35 -8.18 4.35 4.36
CA ALA A 35 -8.10 5.00 3.05
C ALA A 35 -7.66 4.02 1.98
N GLU A 36 -8.14 4.24 0.77
CA GLU A 36 -7.69 3.54 -0.42
C GLU A 36 -7.21 4.58 -1.42
N ARG A 37 -6.04 4.32 -2.01
CA ARG A 37 -5.48 5.16 -3.06
C ARG A 37 -5.37 6.62 -2.63
N TYR A 38 -4.80 6.83 -1.46
CA TYR A 38 -4.59 8.16 -0.90
C TYR A 38 -3.54 8.92 -1.73
N LYS A 39 -3.94 10.06 -2.27
CA LYS A 39 -3.06 10.87 -3.12
C LYS A 39 -2.37 11.95 -2.30
N ALA A 40 -1.06 11.79 -2.11
CA ALA A 40 -0.23 12.78 -1.46
C ALA A 40 0.59 13.53 -2.51
N LYS A 41 1.24 14.61 -2.11
CA LYS A 41 2.12 15.36 -3.01
C LYS A 41 3.29 14.53 -3.52
N SER A 42 3.80 13.63 -2.67
CA SER A 42 4.94 12.76 -3.01
C SER A 42 4.56 11.54 -3.82
N GLY A 43 3.29 11.16 -3.86
CA GLY A 43 2.81 9.98 -4.55
C GLY A 43 1.59 9.38 -3.88
N GLU A 44 1.19 8.20 -4.32
CA GLU A 44 -0.02 7.53 -3.84
C GLU A 44 0.31 6.42 -2.86
N LEU A 45 -0.49 6.30 -1.79
CA LEU A 45 -0.49 5.16 -0.89
C LEU A 45 -1.67 4.25 -1.28
N ASP A 46 -1.39 2.99 -1.56
CA ASP A 46 -2.42 2.07 -2.06
C ASP A 46 -3.49 1.79 -1.02
N LEU A 47 -3.09 1.43 0.21
CA LEU A 47 -4.01 1.15 1.29
C LEU A 47 -3.46 1.69 2.62
N ILE A 48 -4.36 2.21 3.44
CA ILE A 48 -4.06 2.56 4.82
C ILE A 48 -5.09 1.83 5.67
N VAL A 49 -4.60 0.96 6.54
CA VAL A 49 -5.46 0.10 7.36
C VAL A 49 -5.05 0.18 8.82
N SER A 50 -5.98 -0.11 9.72
CA SER A 50 -5.71 -0.08 11.15
C SER A 50 -6.29 -1.31 11.85
N ARG A 51 -5.62 -1.69 12.94
CA ARG A 51 -6.14 -2.69 13.86
C ARG A 51 -5.67 -2.29 15.26
N GLY A 52 -6.63 -1.94 16.14
CA GLY A 52 -6.30 -1.36 17.43
C GLY A 52 -5.60 -0.01 17.26
N ASP A 53 -4.44 0.15 17.87
CA ASP A 53 -3.62 1.37 17.80
C ASP A 53 -2.48 1.29 16.78
N LEU A 54 -2.52 0.26 15.93
CA LEU A 54 -1.57 0.06 14.83
C LEU A 54 -2.17 0.58 13.52
N VAL A 55 -1.40 1.35 12.78
CA VAL A 55 -1.72 1.71 11.39
C VAL A 55 -0.65 1.14 10.46
N CYS A 56 -1.12 0.48 9.41
CA CYS A 56 -0.25 -0.06 8.37
C CYS A 56 -0.46 0.70 7.07
N PHE A 57 0.63 1.17 6.48
CA PHE A 57 0.65 1.74 5.14
C PHE A 57 1.09 0.62 4.22
N VAL A 58 0.20 0.18 3.33
CA VAL A 58 0.42 -1.02 2.53
C VAL A 58 0.64 -0.65 1.06
N GLU A 59 1.79 -1.03 0.53
CA GLU A 59 2.08 -0.93 -0.90
C GLU A 59 1.76 -2.27 -1.54
N VAL A 60 0.94 -2.25 -2.60
CA VAL A 60 0.54 -3.46 -3.32
C VAL A 60 1.35 -3.56 -4.60
N LYS A 61 2.03 -4.68 -4.79
CA LYS A 61 2.85 -4.96 -5.97
C LYS A 61 2.37 -6.23 -6.66
N THR A 62 2.14 -6.14 -7.96
CA THR A 62 1.85 -7.32 -8.79
C THR A 62 3.13 -7.70 -9.50
N ARG A 63 3.65 -8.87 -9.19
CA ARG A 63 4.91 -9.37 -9.77
C ARG A 63 4.80 -10.87 -9.98
N SER A 64 5.69 -11.42 -10.80
CA SER A 64 5.68 -12.86 -11.08
C SER A 64 6.15 -13.69 -9.89
N SER A 65 6.88 -13.08 -8.95
CA SER A 65 7.31 -13.74 -7.72
C SER A 65 7.39 -12.75 -6.56
N VAL A 66 7.39 -13.27 -5.35
CA VAL A 66 7.56 -12.46 -4.13
C VAL A 66 8.92 -11.76 -4.16
N GLU A 67 9.95 -12.44 -4.62
CA GLU A 67 11.29 -11.90 -4.72
C GLU A 67 11.35 -10.68 -5.63
N GLU A 68 10.71 -10.75 -6.80
CA GLU A 68 10.61 -9.59 -7.70
C GLU A 68 9.86 -8.43 -7.05
N GLY A 69 8.83 -8.73 -6.29
CA GLY A 69 8.06 -7.73 -5.56
C GLY A 69 8.93 -6.99 -4.57
N LEU A 70 9.76 -7.73 -3.81
CA LEU A 70 10.68 -7.14 -2.84
C LEU A 70 11.72 -6.25 -3.51
N HIS A 71 12.29 -6.71 -4.60
CA HIS A 71 13.32 -5.95 -5.33
C HIS A 71 12.76 -4.70 -6.02
N SER A 72 11.44 -4.60 -6.18
CA SER A 72 10.82 -3.43 -6.80
C SER A 72 10.75 -2.23 -5.86
N ILE A 73 10.98 -2.42 -4.55
CA ILE A 73 10.94 -1.34 -3.57
C ILE A 73 12.33 -0.70 -3.47
N THR A 74 12.47 0.49 -4.04
CA THR A 74 13.71 1.25 -4.01
C THR A 74 13.74 2.21 -2.82
N GLN A 75 14.93 2.71 -2.47
CA GLN A 75 15.05 3.74 -1.42
C GLN A 75 14.26 4.99 -1.77
N LYS A 76 14.21 5.34 -3.07
CA LYS A 76 13.41 6.48 -3.53
C LYS A 76 11.92 6.22 -3.28
N ALA A 77 11.44 5.02 -3.56
CA ALA A 77 10.06 4.62 -3.28
C ALA A 77 9.76 4.66 -1.78
N GLU A 78 10.68 4.17 -0.95
CA GLU A 78 10.53 4.21 0.51
C GLU A 78 10.37 5.64 1.01
N ARG A 79 11.21 6.56 0.54
CA ARG A 79 11.11 7.98 0.93
C ARG A 79 9.80 8.61 0.47
N ARG A 80 9.36 8.28 -0.74
CA ARG A 80 8.09 8.76 -1.27
C ARG A 80 6.90 8.29 -0.42
N LEU A 81 6.90 7.01 -0.05
CA LEU A 81 5.84 6.43 0.78
C LEU A 81 5.85 7.01 2.19
N ALA A 82 7.03 7.22 2.77
CA ALA A 82 7.16 7.83 4.09
C ALA A 82 6.63 9.26 4.10
N ALA A 83 6.94 10.04 3.06
CA ALA A 83 6.42 11.41 2.94
C ALA A 83 4.90 11.43 2.78
N ALA A 84 4.34 10.47 2.02
CA ALA A 84 2.89 10.34 1.84
C ALA A 84 2.21 9.98 3.18
N ALA A 85 2.80 9.08 3.94
CA ALA A 85 2.29 8.70 5.27
C ALA A 85 2.30 9.89 6.24
N THR A 86 3.36 10.68 6.22
CA THR A 86 3.46 11.89 7.05
C THR A 86 2.37 12.89 6.69
N GLN A 87 2.12 13.08 5.40
CA GLN A 87 1.04 13.97 4.94
C GLN A 87 -0.33 13.46 5.41
N TRP A 88 -0.57 12.16 5.28
CA TRP A 88 -1.85 11.57 5.72
C TRP A 88 -2.06 11.79 7.22
N MET A 89 -1.03 11.57 8.04
CA MET A 89 -1.13 11.78 9.48
C MET A 89 -1.44 13.23 9.83
N ALA A 90 -0.89 14.18 9.08
CA ALA A 90 -1.19 15.60 9.25
C ALA A 90 -2.62 15.94 8.84
N ASP A 91 -3.18 15.22 7.86
CA ASP A 91 -4.55 15.43 7.39
C ASP A 91 -5.61 14.86 8.33
N VAL A 92 -5.24 13.88 9.18
CA VAL A 92 -6.17 13.20 10.10
C VAL A 92 -5.64 13.20 11.54
N PRO A 93 -5.41 14.38 12.13
CA PRO A 93 -4.78 14.46 13.45
C PRO A 93 -5.57 13.76 14.56
N GLU A 94 -6.89 13.72 14.45
CA GLU A 94 -7.74 13.04 15.43
C GLU A 94 -7.56 11.51 15.40
N ILE A 95 -7.21 10.95 14.25
CA ILE A 95 -6.88 9.53 14.12
C ILE A 95 -5.43 9.31 14.55
N ALA A 96 -4.51 10.13 14.04
CA ALA A 96 -3.07 9.99 14.28
C ALA A 96 -2.72 10.01 15.77
N ARG A 97 -3.41 10.82 16.57
CA ARG A 97 -3.12 10.93 18.01
C ARG A 97 -3.46 9.67 18.81
N GLU A 98 -4.30 8.79 18.27
CA GLU A 98 -4.71 7.55 18.93
C GLU A 98 -3.85 6.35 18.51
N ILE A 99 -2.91 6.58 17.61
CA ILE A 99 -2.06 5.54 17.05
C ILE A 99 -0.75 5.50 17.82
N SER A 100 -0.34 4.32 18.28
CA SER A 100 0.93 4.14 18.97
C SER A 100 1.99 3.47 18.09
N GLU A 101 1.58 2.82 16.99
CA GLU A 101 2.50 2.12 16.11
C GLU A 101 2.14 2.32 14.65
N PHE A 102 3.16 2.62 13.84
CA PHE A 102 3.04 2.74 12.38
C PHE A 102 3.92 1.69 11.74
N ARG A 103 3.43 1.08 10.67
CA ARG A 103 4.17 0.04 9.99
C ARG A 103 3.99 0.19 8.48
N PHE A 104 5.08 -0.01 7.73
CA PHE A 104 5.05 -0.03 6.27
C PHE A 104 5.11 -1.48 5.81
N ASP A 105 4.07 -1.93 5.15
CA ASP A 105 3.96 -3.30 4.67
C ASP A 105 3.95 -3.32 3.14
N VAL A 106 4.47 -4.40 2.57
CA VAL A 106 4.39 -4.63 1.13
C VAL A 106 3.61 -5.92 0.91
N ALA A 107 2.56 -5.83 0.12
CA ALA A 107 1.77 -6.98 -0.29
C ALA A 107 2.10 -7.31 -1.74
N VAL A 108 2.67 -8.48 -1.98
CA VAL A 108 2.99 -8.95 -3.31
C VAL A 108 1.91 -9.92 -3.76
N VAL A 109 1.27 -9.61 -4.89
CA VAL A 109 0.24 -10.46 -5.49
C VAL A 109 0.83 -11.10 -6.74
N THR A 110 0.90 -12.42 -6.76
CA THR A 110 1.43 -13.18 -7.89
C THR A 110 0.29 -13.52 -8.88
N PRO A 111 0.63 -13.96 -10.13
CA PRO A 111 -0.40 -14.23 -11.14
C PRO A 111 -1.43 -15.28 -10.76
N ASP A 112 -1.09 -16.19 -9.85
CA ASP A 112 -2.01 -17.20 -9.32
C ASP A 112 -2.86 -16.66 -8.16
N HIS A 113 -2.88 -15.34 -7.96
CA HIS A 113 -3.64 -14.63 -6.92
C HIS A 113 -3.21 -14.99 -5.49
N GLN A 114 -1.98 -15.44 -5.32
CA GLN A 114 -1.40 -15.62 -3.99
C GLN A 114 -0.93 -14.27 -3.46
N ILE A 115 -1.21 -14.02 -2.20
CA ILE A 115 -0.81 -12.77 -1.53
C ILE A 115 0.26 -13.11 -0.50
N SER A 116 1.40 -12.43 -0.59
CA SER A 116 2.44 -12.48 0.43
C SER A 116 2.56 -11.12 1.06
N LEU A 117 2.21 -11.02 2.34
CA LEU A 117 2.31 -9.77 3.07
C LEU A 117 3.63 -9.74 3.84
N LEU A 118 4.45 -8.75 3.53
CA LEU A 118 5.73 -8.53 4.19
C LEU A 118 5.55 -7.40 5.18
N GLU A 119 5.41 -7.77 6.43
CA GLU A 119 5.21 -6.81 7.50
C GLU A 119 6.51 -6.07 7.78
N ASN A 120 6.37 -4.76 8.01
CA ASN A 120 7.50 -3.90 8.34
C ASN A 120 8.64 -4.02 7.32
N ALA A 121 8.26 -3.97 6.04
CA ALA A 121 9.15 -4.23 4.91
C ALA A 121 10.30 -3.23 4.82
N PHE A 122 10.13 -2.02 5.37
CA PHE A 122 11.20 -1.04 5.50
C PHE A 122 10.92 -0.14 6.68
N MET A 123 12.00 0.43 7.24
CA MET A 123 11.91 1.39 8.33
C MET A 123 12.33 2.76 7.83
N THR A 124 11.59 3.77 8.24
CA THR A 124 11.97 5.15 7.96
C THR A 124 12.66 5.71 9.20
N GLU A 125 13.84 6.28 9.01
CA GLU A 125 14.46 7.06 10.07
C GLU A 125 13.72 8.40 10.14
N GLY A 126 13.09 8.61 11.26
CA GLY A 126 12.20 9.71 11.52
C GLY A 126 12.86 11.08 11.51
#